data_d4daf763339073f625027ebe095b7a02
#
_entry.id   d4daf763339073f625027ebe095b7a02
#
_cell.length_a   1.000
_cell.length_b   1.000
_cell.length_c   1.000
_cell.angle_alpha   90.00
_cell.angle_beta   90.00
_cell.angle_gamma   90.00
#
_symmetry.space_group_name_H-M   'P 1'
#
loop_
_entity.id
_entity.type
_entity.pdbx_description
1 polymer ?
#
loop_
_entity_poly.entity_id
_entity_poly.type
_entity_poly.pdbx_seq_one_letter_code
_entity_poly.pdbx_strand_id
1 'polypeptide(L)'
;MKWFAAFALALLALLQPAVAQTGKPRIALVSIHVAEMPTIARAGARRVEGAVSVDFYGLGGGLVPSIEGIDLGRYNLVLLDAPGPRALNFSTQLEAAKARTKVLVVGAGTPIAGNIDPQAHPDVARYWNNATEENYAGLFAYTARLLGHPVAVPAPVEFPSLALWHPEAKGPFSAIDDYLAWERARFNDGASRPLIGILFYRSLVLADNAGVVAALIREVERQGGLPVPIWREGSRDRASKLLGDRRIDALILCANRLDYADAAAGVAEAERLGVPPLMCATDYRRDVEAWRKSLGGFAPDATGELALSELEGIVEPMVVGARAVATDGTAAYAPIAGQVRWRVARAMAWARLHRLPNSEKRIVIPYHNEEPGEADIGSDPDSYLDAQGSIVALLHRLRAEGYDTGTDPIPGRAQLARRLAEAGSNVRPGDDATLRRRIGQGAIAVPLRTYLDWYAELPKALRDTVEARWGPPPGRIMAVDGKIVVPVLRFGKVVLAAHPLWGPQADAGALAEKGALPPH
;
A
#
# COMPACT_ATOMS: atom_id res chain seq x y z
N MET A 1 47.72 41.79 50.20
CA MET A 1 48.18 41.67 48.79
C MET A 1 48.10 40.24 48.19
N LYS A 2 47.88 39.19 48.97
CA LYS A 2 47.79 37.78 48.39
C LYS A 2 46.39 37.39 47.88
N TRP A 3 45.34 38.10 48.21
CA TRP A 3 43.97 37.83 47.78
C TRP A 3 43.60 38.44 46.42
N PHE A 4 44.24 39.49 46.00
CA PHE A 4 44.00 40.16 44.72
C PHE A 4 44.61 39.40 43.52
N ALA A 5 45.71 38.66 43.75
CA ALA A 5 46.35 37.86 42.73
C ALA A 5 45.56 36.59 42.36
N ALA A 6 44.87 35.98 43.35
CA ALA A 6 44.03 34.81 43.11
C ALA A 6 42.74 35.13 42.32
N PHE A 7 42.17 36.33 42.52
CA PHE A 7 40.96 36.75 41.80
C PHE A 7 41.25 37.14 40.35
N ALA A 8 42.44 37.72 40.11
CA ALA A 8 42.87 38.06 38.75
C ALA A 8 43.22 36.82 37.90
N LEU A 9 43.78 35.76 38.49
CA LEU A 9 44.02 34.48 37.81
C LEU A 9 42.73 33.70 37.57
N ALA A 10 41.71 33.79 38.42
CA ALA A 10 40.41 33.18 38.17
C ALA A 10 39.62 33.90 37.07
N LEU A 11 39.76 35.22 36.93
CA LEU A 11 39.13 35.98 35.83
C LEU A 11 39.82 35.77 34.49
N LEU A 12 41.14 35.51 34.44
CA LEU A 12 41.87 35.18 33.22
C LEU A 12 41.56 33.73 32.75
N ALA A 13 41.17 32.82 33.64
CA ALA A 13 40.73 31.46 33.24
C ALA A 13 39.34 31.45 32.60
N LEU A 14 38.51 32.50 32.84
CA LEU A 14 37.19 32.64 32.22
C LEU A 14 37.23 33.37 30.84
N LEU A 15 38.39 33.84 30.40
CA LEU A 15 38.62 34.50 29.13
C LEU A 15 39.51 33.68 28.18
N GLN A 16 39.48 32.33 28.32
CA GLN A 16 40.03 31.53 27.23
C GLN A 16 39.10 31.72 26.01
N PRO A 17 39.58 32.32 24.90
CA PRO A 17 38.81 32.30 23.68
C PRO A 17 38.57 30.83 23.37
N ALA A 18 37.32 30.46 23.13
CA ALA A 18 37.01 29.16 22.58
C ALA A 18 37.93 28.97 21.35
N VAL A 19 38.89 28.07 21.46
CA VAL A 19 39.76 27.74 20.33
C VAL A 19 38.84 27.37 19.19
N ALA A 20 38.72 28.27 18.22
CA ALA A 20 37.96 27.99 17.02
C ALA A 20 38.55 26.69 16.42
N GLN A 21 37.80 25.64 16.40
CA GLN A 21 38.21 24.41 15.76
C GLN A 21 38.50 24.75 14.30
N THR A 22 39.75 24.65 13.89
CA THR A 22 40.24 25.11 12.58
C THR A 22 39.81 24.20 11.42
N GLY A 23 38.98 23.18 11.65
CA GLY A 23 38.48 22.25 10.64
C GLY A 23 36.94 22.28 10.54
N LYS A 24 36.41 21.91 9.38
CA LYS A 24 34.98 21.68 9.20
C LYS A 24 34.46 20.67 10.22
N PRO A 25 33.33 20.92 10.92
CA PRO A 25 32.74 19.92 11.79
C PRO A 25 32.25 18.74 10.96
N ARG A 26 32.46 17.55 11.53
CA ARG A 26 31.98 16.29 10.94
C ARG A 26 30.73 15.84 11.69
N ILE A 27 29.67 15.59 10.96
CA ILE A 27 28.38 15.13 11.47
C ILE A 27 28.08 13.75 10.92
N ALA A 28 27.59 12.84 11.76
CA ALA A 28 26.97 11.59 11.31
C ALA A 28 25.45 11.75 11.38
N LEU A 29 24.74 11.49 10.29
CA LEU A 29 23.30 11.30 10.30
C LEU A 29 23.01 9.81 10.29
N VAL A 30 22.43 9.31 11.38
CA VAL A 30 22.07 7.90 11.58
C VAL A 30 20.55 7.78 11.57
N SER A 31 19.98 7.05 10.61
CA SER A 31 18.52 6.92 10.48
C SER A 31 18.10 5.50 10.08
N ILE A 32 16.88 5.12 10.47
CA ILE A 32 16.20 3.94 9.92
C ILE A 32 15.54 4.22 8.57
N HIS A 33 15.30 5.49 8.22
CA HIS A 33 14.67 5.91 6.96
C HIS A 33 15.72 5.94 5.83
N VAL A 34 16.19 4.76 5.45
CA VAL A 34 17.34 4.59 4.55
C VAL A 34 17.01 4.62 3.06
N ALA A 35 15.73 4.61 2.69
CA ALA A 35 15.31 4.56 1.29
C ALA A 35 15.04 5.96 0.69
N GLU A 36 14.31 6.81 1.40
CA GLU A 36 13.81 8.10 0.89
C GLU A 36 14.70 9.28 1.30
N MET A 37 15.08 9.31 2.56
CA MET A 37 15.79 10.41 3.18
C MET A 37 17.21 10.65 2.62
N PRO A 38 18.04 9.62 2.33
CA PRO A 38 19.45 9.86 1.99
C PRO A 38 19.65 10.74 0.76
N THR A 39 18.78 10.65 -0.23
CA THR A 39 18.89 11.42 -1.48
C THR A 39 18.79 12.90 -1.22
N ILE A 40 17.72 13.33 -0.56
CA ILE A 40 17.44 14.75 -0.32
C ILE A 40 18.33 15.33 0.78
N ALA A 41 18.66 14.52 1.81
CA ALA A 41 19.59 14.93 2.84
C ALA A 41 21.02 15.12 2.30
N ARG A 42 21.47 14.28 1.35
CA ARG A 42 22.75 14.48 0.64
C ARG A 42 22.72 15.73 -0.22
N ALA A 43 21.61 16.03 -0.89
CA ALA A 43 21.46 17.28 -1.63
C ALA A 43 21.57 18.50 -0.70
N GLY A 44 20.88 18.48 0.44
CA GLY A 44 21.00 19.52 1.47
C GLY A 44 22.42 19.66 2.03
N ALA A 45 23.12 18.54 2.28
CA ALA A 45 24.51 18.55 2.74
C ALA A 45 25.46 19.19 1.72
N ARG A 46 25.28 18.93 0.42
CA ARG A 46 26.07 19.57 -0.65
C ARG A 46 25.94 21.09 -0.64
N ARG A 47 24.77 21.65 -0.33
CA ARG A 47 24.56 23.11 -0.26
C ARG A 47 25.39 23.79 0.83
N VAL A 48 25.79 23.05 1.86
CA VAL A 48 26.54 23.56 3.01
C VAL A 48 27.90 22.87 3.19
N GLU A 49 28.39 22.16 2.18
CA GLU A 49 29.66 21.44 2.23
C GLU A 49 30.87 22.31 2.55
N GLY A 50 30.79 23.62 2.27
CA GLY A 50 31.77 24.60 2.67
C GLY A 50 31.90 24.76 4.19
N ALA A 51 30.81 24.52 4.95
CA ALA A 51 30.71 24.77 6.38
C ALA A 51 30.71 23.48 7.24
N VAL A 52 30.27 22.32 6.69
CA VAL A 52 30.11 21.08 7.44
C VAL A 52 30.32 19.87 6.53
N SER A 53 30.80 18.75 7.07
CA SER A 53 30.87 17.44 6.40
C SER A 53 29.87 16.50 7.02
N VAL A 54 29.03 15.85 6.23
CA VAL A 54 27.97 14.95 6.71
C VAL A 54 28.16 13.55 6.13
N ASP A 55 28.31 12.57 7.00
CA ASP A 55 28.29 11.16 6.63
C ASP A 55 26.93 10.53 7.01
N PHE A 56 26.44 9.61 6.19
CA PHE A 56 25.11 9.02 6.31
C PHE A 56 25.21 7.54 6.65
N TYR A 57 24.48 7.09 7.67
CA TYR A 57 24.47 5.71 8.12
C TYR A 57 23.05 5.19 8.37
N GLY A 58 22.84 3.89 8.08
CA GLY A 58 21.59 3.18 8.37
C GLY A 58 21.72 2.24 9.57
N LEU A 59 20.59 1.96 10.22
CA LEU A 59 20.47 0.92 11.23
C LEU A 59 20.16 -0.45 10.59
N GLY A 60 21.16 -1.00 9.87
CA GLY A 60 21.10 -2.28 9.18
C GLY A 60 20.59 -2.20 7.76
N GLY A 61 21.45 -2.51 6.81
CA GLY A 61 21.22 -2.67 5.37
C GLY A 61 20.47 -1.52 4.66
N GLY A 62 20.75 -1.30 3.41
CA GLY A 62 20.06 -0.28 2.62
C GLY A 62 21.01 0.44 1.68
N LEU A 63 20.60 1.64 1.22
CA LEU A 63 21.37 2.48 0.28
C LEU A 63 22.49 3.27 0.95
N VAL A 64 22.59 3.21 2.26
CA VAL A 64 23.66 3.81 3.05
C VAL A 64 24.38 2.73 3.84
N PRO A 65 25.70 2.92 4.16
CA PRO A 65 26.43 1.98 5.00
C PRO A 65 25.74 1.77 6.36
N SER A 66 25.84 0.55 6.91
CA SER A 66 25.44 0.30 8.31
C SER A 66 26.35 1.04 9.27
N ILE A 67 25.82 1.44 10.44
CA ILE A 67 26.66 1.94 11.54
C ILE A 67 27.49 0.85 12.21
N GLU A 68 27.25 -0.41 11.89
CA GLU A 68 27.97 -1.54 12.48
C GLU A 68 29.48 -1.40 12.25
N GLY A 69 30.26 -1.47 13.34
CA GLY A 69 31.71 -1.31 13.30
C GLY A 69 32.20 0.14 13.11
N ILE A 70 31.30 1.12 12.99
CA ILE A 70 31.68 2.53 12.83
C ILE A 70 31.93 3.17 14.20
N ASP A 71 33.09 3.77 14.41
CA ASP A 71 33.35 4.62 15.58
C ASP A 71 32.63 5.97 15.42
N LEU A 72 31.44 6.10 16.00
CA LEU A 72 30.67 7.35 16.02
C LEU A 72 31.33 8.45 16.86
N GLY A 73 32.22 8.10 17.79
CA GLY A 73 32.97 9.07 18.62
C GLY A 73 33.97 9.93 17.85
N ARG A 74 34.23 9.62 16.57
CA ARG A 74 35.07 10.44 15.67
C ARG A 74 34.35 11.66 15.08
N TYR A 75 33.03 11.75 15.26
CA TYR A 75 32.23 12.88 14.79
C TYR A 75 32.12 13.97 15.87
N ASN A 76 31.90 15.20 15.44
CA ASN A 76 31.64 16.30 16.36
C ASN A 76 30.19 16.27 16.87
N LEU A 77 29.28 15.69 16.06
CA LEU A 77 27.86 15.53 16.39
C LEU A 77 27.28 14.35 15.64
N VAL A 78 26.39 13.59 16.31
CA VAL A 78 25.54 12.56 15.71
C VAL A 78 24.08 13.04 15.75
N LEU A 79 23.44 13.13 14.61
CA LEU A 79 22.00 13.29 14.46
C LEU A 79 21.39 11.88 14.43
N LEU A 80 20.47 11.58 15.34
CA LEU A 80 19.90 10.24 15.50
C LEU A 80 18.40 10.23 15.23
N ASP A 81 17.98 9.45 14.23
CA ASP A 81 16.59 9.13 13.93
C ASP A 81 16.43 7.61 13.87
N ALA A 82 16.00 7.04 14.99
CA ALA A 82 15.96 5.61 15.18
C ALA A 82 14.71 5.15 15.95
N PRO A 83 13.50 5.45 15.44
CA PRO A 83 12.26 5.03 16.12
C PRO A 83 12.14 3.49 16.18
N GLY A 84 11.56 3.03 17.29
CA GLY A 84 11.25 1.62 17.51
C GLY A 84 12.40 0.76 18.04
N PRO A 85 12.12 -0.52 18.32
CA PRO A 85 13.02 -1.40 19.07
C PRO A 85 14.31 -1.77 18.33
N ARG A 86 14.38 -1.64 17.00
CA ARG A 86 15.60 -1.94 16.22
C ARG A 86 16.81 -1.11 16.65
N ALA A 87 16.57 0.13 17.13
CA ALA A 87 17.63 0.98 17.66
C ALA A 87 18.36 0.36 18.86
N LEU A 88 17.68 -0.47 19.65
CA LEU A 88 18.26 -1.11 20.83
C LEU A 88 19.40 -2.07 20.49
N ASN A 89 19.43 -2.62 19.29
CA ASN A 89 20.53 -3.48 18.82
C ASN A 89 21.87 -2.73 18.74
N PHE A 90 21.82 -1.40 18.64
CA PHE A 90 22.97 -0.51 18.55
C PHE A 90 23.15 0.36 19.80
N SER A 91 22.39 0.08 20.87
CA SER A 91 22.40 0.90 22.09
C SER A 91 23.79 1.06 22.71
N THR A 92 24.55 -0.02 22.83
CA THR A 92 25.91 0.00 23.39
C THR A 92 26.83 0.91 22.58
N GLN A 93 26.77 0.85 21.25
CA GLN A 93 27.57 1.68 20.35
C GLN A 93 27.19 3.16 20.46
N LEU A 94 25.87 3.46 20.50
CA LEU A 94 25.34 4.82 20.64
C LEU A 94 25.63 5.41 22.02
N GLU A 95 25.52 4.61 23.09
CA GLU A 95 25.90 5.04 24.43
C GLU A 95 27.42 5.33 24.54
N ALA A 96 28.27 4.48 23.96
CA ALA A 96 29.71 4.72 23.92
C ALA A 96 30.08 6.00 23.14
N ALA A 97 29.30 6.35 22.11
CA ALA A 97 29.51 7.59 21.38
C ALA A 97 29.28 8.82 22.25
N LYS A 98 28.27 8.81 23.13
CA LYS A 98 27.94 9.97 24.01
C LYS A 98 29.07 10.40 24.95
N ALA A 99 30.00 9.50 25.25
CA ALA A 99 31.17 9.83 26.08
C ALA A 99 32.18 10.73 25.33
N ARG A 100 32.14 10.76 24.01
CA ARG A 100 33.16 11.42 23.17
C ARG A 100 32.60 12.43 22.16
N THR A 101 31.28 12.40 21.93
CA THR A 101 30.62 13.28 20.97
C THR A 101 29.25 13.74 21.44
N LYS A 102 28.74 14.76 20.80
CA LYS A 102 27.36 15.23 20.97
C LYS A 102 26.40 14.30 20.20
N VAL A 103 25.30 13.90 20.84
CA VAL A 103 24.24 13.09 20.21
C VAL A 103 22.92 13.83 20.37
N LEU A 104 22.33 14.25 19.26
CA LEU A 104 21.04 14.93 19.21
C LEU A 104 20.01 14.02 18.53
N VAL A 105 18.97 13.65 19.27
CA VAL A 105 17.84 12.89 18.72
C VAL A 105 16.95 13.83 17.95
N VAL A 106 16.69 13.52 16.68
CA VAL A 106 15.84 14.30 15.77
C VAL A 106 14.53 13.59 15.44
N GLY A 107 14.52 12.26 15.43
CA GLY A 107 13.34 11.43 15.14
C GLY A 107 12.51 11.12 16.38
N ALA A 108 11.20 11.33 16.30
CA ALA A 108 10.27 10.95 17.36
C ALA A 108 10.22 9.42 17.56
N GLY A 109 10.04 8.96 18.81
CA GLY A 109 9.94 7.52 19.13
C GLY A 109 11.27 6.77 19.14
N THR A 110 12.40 7.46 19.10
CA THR A 110 13.73 6.88 19.33
C THR A 110 13.86 6.50 20.80
N PRO A 111 14.12 5.21 21.14
CA PRO A 111 14.19 4.74 22.51
C PRO A 111 15.50 5.09 23.22
N ILE A 112 16.48 5.62 22.49
CA ILE A 112 17.80 6.00 23.01
C ILE A 112 17.84 7.52 23.15
N ALA A 113 18.08 8.01 24.38
CA ALA A 113 18.21 9.44 24.63
C ALA A 113 19.56 9.97 24.10
N GLY A 114 19.56 11.20 23.59
CA GLY A 114 20.78 11.95 23.30
C GLY A 114 21.44 12.52 24.57
N ASN A 115 22.56 13.21 24.38
CA ASN A 115 23.21 14.06 25.41
C ASN A 115 23.05 15.56 25.13
N ILE A 116 22.26 15.92 24.11
CA ILE A 116 21.75 17.26 23.85
C ILE A 116 20.23 17.21 24.06
N ASP A 117 19.68 18.15 24.81
CA ASP A 117 18.24 18.29 25.01
C ASP A 117 17.59 18.82 23.71
N PRO A 118 16.75 18.04 23.01
CA PRO A 118 16.09 18.49 21.80
C PRO A 118 15.09 19.63 22.05
N GLN A 119 14.57 19.78 23.27
CA GLN A 119 13.63 20.86 23.62
C GLN A 119 14.32 22.22 23.65
N ALA A 120 15.62 22.25 23.92
CA ALA A 120 16.43 23.47 23.83
C ALA A 120 16.68 23.93 22.38
N HIS A 121 16.34 23.08 21.42
CA HIS A 121 16.61 23.28 19.98
C HIS A 121 15.37 23.01 19.11
N PRO A 122 14.26 23.75 19.29
CA PRO A 122 12.98 23.46 18.64
C PRO A 122 13.05 23.53 17.10
N ASP A 123 13.93 24.36 16.54
CA ASP A 123 14.10 24.45 15.09
C ASP A 123 14.63 23.15 14.47
N VAL A 124 15.35 22.34 15.22
CA VAL A 124 15.84 21.04 14.73
C VAL A 124 14.66 20.12 14.36
N ALA A 125 13.64 20.05 15.21
CA ALA A 125 12.44 19.30 14.92
C ALA A 125 11.64 19.90 13.74
N ARG A 126 11.62 21.23 13.61
CA ARG A 126 10.96 21.92 12.47
C ARG A 126 11.64 21.61 11.14
N TYR A 127 12.98 21.65 11.07
CA TYR A 127 13.72 21.21 9.88
C TYR A 127 13.46 19.74 9.58
N TRP A 128 13.57 18.88 10.60
CA TRP A 128 13.44 17.44 10.44
C TRP A 128 12.06 17.01 9.96
N ASN A 129 11.01 17.53 10.59
CA ASN A 129 9.63 17.18 10.22
C ASN A 129 9.21 17.73 8.85
N ASN A 130 9.89 18.75 8.35
CA ASN A 130 9.64 19.33 7.03
C ASN A 130 10.80 19.06 6.06
N ALA A 131 11.27 17.84 6.00
CA ALA A 131 12.47 17.33 5.37
C ALA A 131 12.52 17.58 3.85
N THR A 132 12.83 18.81 3.44
CA THR A 132 13.19 19.21 2.07
C THR A 132 14.70 19.40 1.96
N GLU A 133 15.21 19.55 0.74
CA GLU A 133 16.63 19.88 0.51
C GLU A 133 17.04 21.14 1.29
N GLU A 134 16.20 22.19 1.28
CA GLU A 134 16.46 23.44 1.99
C GLU A 134 16.48 23.27 3.50
N ASN A 135 15.52 22.51 4.02
CA ASN A 135 15.45 22.24 5.45
C ASN A 135 16.60 21.35 5.92
N TYR A 136 17.05 20.36 5.14
CA TYR A 136 18.27 19.62 5.47
C TYR A 136 19.53 20.51 5.44
N ALA A 137 19.65 21.40 4.45
CA ALA A 137 20.73 22.37 4.44
C ALA A 137 20.68 23.28 5.69
N GLY A 138 19.49 23.76 6.06
CA GLY A 138 19.25 24.52 7.28
C GLY A 138 19.61 23.75 8.55
N LEU A 139 19.20 22.48 8.66
CA LEU A 139 19.53 21.59 9.78
C LEU A 139 21.05 21.42 9.94
N PHE A 140 21.76 21.14 8.86
CA PHE A 140 23.21 20.95 8.91
C PHE A 140 23.94 22.26 9.22
N ALA A 141 23.49 23.40 8.67
CA ALA A 141 24.00 24.71 9.05
C ALA A 141 23.74 25.01 10.54
N TYR A 142 22.54 24.68 11.04
CA TYR A 142 22.20 24.85 12.45
C TYR A 142 23.12 24.01 13.35
N THR A 143 23.39 22.75 13.00
CA THR A 143 24.29 21.90 13.77
C THR A 143 25.74 22.41 13.74
N ALA A 144 26.20 22.96 12.61
CA ALA A 144 27.52 23.61 12.55
C ALA A 144 27.60 24.83 13.50
N ARG A 145 26.56 25.66 13.54
CA ARG A 145 26.47 26.79 14.48
C ARG A 145 26.43 26.30 15.94
N LEU A 146 25.70 25.24 16.26
CA LEU A 146 25.65 24.60 17.58
C LEU A 146 27.04 24.12 18.04
N LEU A 147 27.92 23.79 17.08
CA LEU A 147 29.32 23.43 17.33
C LEU A 147 30.27 24.62 17.38
N GLY A 148 29.77 25.86 17.31
CA GLY A 148 30.55 27.09 17.40
C GLY A 148 31.10 27.62 16.06
N HIS A 149 30.69 27.05 14.92
CA HIS A 149 31.14 27.53 13.61
C HIS A 149 30.25 28.68 13.11
N PRO A 150 30.83 29.80 12.61
CA PRO A 150 30.07 30.93 12.12
C PRO A 150 29.47 30.61 10.73
N VAL A 151 28.20 30.20 10.70
CA VAL A 151 27.48 29.91 9.47
C VAL A 151 26.08 30.54 9.51
N ALA A 152 25.60 31.02 8.38
CA ALA A 152 24.23 31.49 8.25
C ALA A 152 23.26 30.33 8.33
N VAL A 153 22.23 30.45 9.16
CA VAL A 153 21.21 29.43 9.35
C VAL A 153 19.87 30.02 8.89
N PRO A 154 19.33 29.56 7.74
CA PRO A 154 18.01 29.98 7.29
C PRO A 154 16.93 29.50 8.25
N ALA A 155 15.78 30.19 8.31
CA ALA A 155 14.64 29.69 9.09
C ALA A 155 14.05 28.43 8.46
N PRO A 156 13.48 27.50 9.24
CA PRO A 156 12.79 26.33 8.70
C PRO A 156 11.59 26.73 7.83
N VAL A 157 11.43 26.06 6.70
CA VAL A 157 10.24 26.16 5.85
C VAL A 157 9.25 25.10 6.32
N GLU A 158 8.04 25.52 6.67
CA GLU A 158 7.02 24.63 7.23
C GLU A 158 5.91 24.35 6.21
N PHE A 159 5.40 23.12 6.25
CA PHE A 159 4.30 22.65 5.41
C PHE A 159 3.15 22.14 6.28
N PRO A 160 1.88 22.24 5.84
CA PRO A 160 0.77 21.69 6.59
C PRO A 160 0.92 20.18 6.80
N SER A 161 0.54 19.69 7.98
CA SER A 161 0.59 18.24 8.29
C SER A 161 -0.43 17.44 7.47
N LEU A 162 -1.53 18.08 7.07
CA LEU A 162 -2.64 17.51 6.29
C LEU A 162 -3.05 18.49 5.19
N ALA A 163 -3.05 18.06 3.93
CA ALA A 163 -3.48 18.86 2.80
C ALA A 163 -3.77 17.99 1.56
N LEU A 164 -4.32 18.59 0.51
CA LEU A 164 -4.41 17.96 -0.81
C LEU A 164 -3.24 18.42 -1.68
N TRP A 165 -2.75 17.50 -2.48
CA TRP A 165 -1.61 17.75 -3.35
C TRP A 165 -1.82 17.19 -4.75
N HIS A 166 -1.36 17.91 -5.76
CA HIS A 166 -1.36 17.44 -7.13
C HIS A 166 -0.05 17.81 -7.82
N PRO A 167 0.56 16.93 -8.64
CA PRO A 167 1.86 17.19 -9.26
C PRO A 167 1.87 18.39 -10.22
N GLU A 168 0.71 18.83 -10.70
CA GLU A 168 0.57 19.98 -11.60
C GLU A 168 0.13 21.26 -10.89
N ALA A 169 -0.17 21.18 -9.60
CA ALA A 169 -0.52 22.36 -8.81
C ALA A 169 0.74 23.10 -8.34
N LYS A 170 0.64 24.41 -8.19
CA LYS A 170 1.75 25.24 -7.68
C LYS A 170 2.09 24.99 -6.22
N GLY A 171 1.19 24.38 -5.46
CA GLY A 171 1.34 24.09 -4.03
C GLY A 171 0.17 23.28 -3.50
N PRO A 172 0.21 22.90 -2.21
CA PRO A 172 -0.88 22.15 -1.57
C PRO A 172 -2.11 23.02 -1.34
N PHE A 173 -3.28 22.37 -1.29
CA PHE A 173 -4.55 22.99 -0.92
C PHE A 173 -4.93 22.60 0.50
N SER A 174 -5.36 23.59 1.28
CA SER A 174 -5.82 23.39 2.66
C SER A 174 -7.32 23.06 2.75
N ALA A 175 -8.09 23.32 1.69
CA ALA A 175 -9.52 23.07 1.64
C ALA A 175 -9.89 22.18 0.45
N ILE A 176 -10.78 21.22 0.71
CA ILE A 176 -11.26 20.26 -0.33
C ILE A 176 -12.01 20.98 -1.46
N ASP A 177 -12.77 22.00 -1.17
CA ASP A 177 -13.57 22.69 -2.16
C ASP A 177 -12.72 23.49 -3.14
N ASP A 178 -11.64 24.13 -2.67
CA ASP A 178 -10.67 24.84 -3.52
C ASP A 178 -9.95 23.87 -4.46
N TYR A 179 -9.53 22.72 -3.92
CA TYR A 179 -8.92 21.66 -4.72
C TYR A 179 -9.90 21.14 -5.79
N LEU A 180 -11.13 20.80 -5.40
CA LEU A 180 -12.14 20.27 -6.34
C LEU A 180 -12.52 21.30 -7.41
N ALA A 181 -12.54 22.57 -7.09
CA ALA A 181 -12.78 23.64 -8.06
C ALA A 181 -11.63 23.71 -9.07
N TRP A 182 -10.39 23.70 -8.58
CA TRP A 182 -9.18 23.69 -9.41
C TRP A 182 -9.13 22.46 -10.32
N GLU A 183 -9.36 21.27 -9.76
CA GLU A 183 -9.27 20.00 -10.49
C GLU A 183 -10.36 19.88 -11.57
N ARG A 184 -11.62 20.25 -11.26
CA ARG A 184 -12.72 20.24 -12.24
C ARG A 184 -12.50 21.20 -13.40
N ALA A 185 -11.89 22.35 -13.15
CA ALA A 185 -11.58 23.31 -14.19
C ALA A 185 -10.63 22.75 -15.26
N ARG A 186 -9.80 21.76 -14.92
CA ARG A 186 -8.87 21.08 -15.84
C ARG A 186 -9.58 20.17 -16.85
N PHE A 187 -10.73 19.58 -16.48
CA PHE A 187 -11.48 18.69 -17.37
C PHE A 187 -12.46 19.42 -18.29
N ASN A 188 -13.06 20.50 -17.82
CA ASN A 188 -14.00 21.34 -18.56
C ASN A 188 -15.13 20.58 -19.31
N ASP A 189 -15.55 19.42 -18.78
CA ASP A 189 -16.53 18.52 -19.44
C ASP A 189 -17.86 18.38 -18.68
N GLY A 190 -18.00 19.02 -17.50
CA GLY A 190 -19.21 18.98 -16.69
C GLY A 190 -19.61 17.58 -16.20
N ALA A 191 -18.81 16.56 -16.45
CA ALA A 191 -19.14 15.18 -16.12
C ALA A 191 -19.15 14.92 -14.60
N SER A 192 -20.10 14.11 -14.13
CA SER A 192 -20.12 13.61 -12.75
C SER A 192 -19.13 12.48 -12.58
N ARG A 193 -17.86 12.83 -12.28
CA ARG A 193 -16.78 11.88 -12.08
C ARG A 193 -16.80 11.30 -10.67
N PRO A 194 -16.46 9.99 -10.48
CA PRO A 194 -16.27 9.43 -9.15
C PRO A 194 -15.05 10.04 -8.47
N LEU A 195 -15.19 10.34 -7.17
CA LEU A 195 -14.12 10.88 -6.34
C LEU A 195 -13.27 9.74 -5.77
N ILE A 196 -12.01 9.64 -6.19
CA ILE A 196 -11.08 8.60 -5.76
C ILE A 196 -10.06 9.20 -4.79
N GLY A 197 -10.24 8.91 -3.50
CA GLY A 197 -9.26 9.28 -2.47
C GLY A 197 -7.93 8.56 -2.70
N ILE A 198 -6.82 9.27 -2.51
CA ILE A 198 -5.46 8.71 -2.51
C ILE A 198 -4.77 9.24 -1.26
N LEU A 199 -4.63 8.38 -0.23
CA LEU A 199 -4.00 8.77 1.04
C LEU A 199 -2.55 8.30 1.08
N PHE A 200 -1.63 9.23 1.36
CA PHE A 200 -0.19 8.96 1.34
C PHE A 200 0.58 9.85 2.33
N TYR A 201 1.86 9.56 2.54
CA TYR A 201 2.71 10.37 3.42
C TYR A 201 3.26 11.60 2.71
N ARG A 202 3.16 12.75 3.37
CA ARG A 202 3.72 14.04 2.97
C ARG A 202 5.22 13.97 2.63
N SER A 203 5.96 13.13 3.35
CA SER A 203 7.39 12.92 3.15
C SER A 203 7.75 12.53 1.72
N LEU A 204 6.87 11.81 1.00
CA LEU A 204 7.10 11.45 -0.40
C LEU A 204 7.21 12.69 -1.31
N VAL A 205 6.39 13.71 -1.05
CA VAL A 205 6.43 14.97 -1.81
C VAL A 205 7.62 15.80 -1.40
N LEU A 206 7.84 15.98 -0.09
CA LEU A 206 8.94 16.79 0.43
C LEU A 206 10.31 16.23 0.05
N ALA A 207 10.43 14.91 -0.08
CA ALA A 207 11.65 14.23 -0.50
C ALA A 207 11.78 14.07 -2.03
N ASP A 208 10.93 14.73 -2.82
CA ASP A 208 10.90 14.59 -4.30
C ASP A 208 10.78 13.11 -4.77
N ASN A 209 10.02 12.31 -4.03
CA ASN A 209 9.86 10.87 -4.27
C ASN A 209 8.39 10.45 -4.47
N ALA A 210 7.55 11.37 -4.92
CA ALA A 210 6.10 11.15 -5.12
C ALA A 210 5.74 10.51 -6.47
N GLY A 211 6.70 9.96 -7.22
CA GLY A 211 6.49 9.44 -8.57
C GLY A 211 5.39 8.39 -8.68
N VAL A 212 5.28 7.49 -7.69
CA VAL A 212 4.22 6.46 -7.64
C VAL A 212 2.85 7.10 -7.41
N VAL A 213 2.75 8.06 -6.48
CA VAL A 213 1.50 8.78 -6.18
C VAL A 213 1.06 9.61 -7.39
N ALA A 214 1.99 10.31 -8.03
CA ALA A 214 1.72 11.07 -9.26
C ALA A 214 1.21 10.16 -10.40
N ALA A 215 1.74 8.95 -10.53
CA ALA A 215 1.27 7.99 -11.51
C ALA A 215 -0.16 7.49 -11.21
N LEU A 216 -0.50 7.27 -9.93
CA LEU A 216 -1.86 6.92 -9.52
C LEU A 216 -2.85 8.06 -9.82
N ILE A 217 -2.50 9.30 -9.51
CA ILE A 217 -3.31 10.49 -9.79
C ILE A 217 -3.63 10.57 -11.28
N ARG A 218 -2.61 10.59 -12.15
CA ARG A 218 -2.78 10.67 -13.61
C ARG A 218 -3.59 9.49 -14.16
N GLU A 219 -3.43 8.32 -13.58
CA GLU A 219 -4.17 7.13 -14.03
C GLU A 219 -5.65 7.21 -13.62
N VAL A 220 -5.99 7.78 -12.44
CA VAL A 220 -7.38 8.07 -12.04
C VAL A 220 -8.02 9.03 -13.04
N GLU A 221 -7.34 10.12 -13.39
CA GLU A 221 -7.80 11.08 -14.40
C GLU A 221 -8.03 10.39 -15.76
N ARG A 222 -7.06 9.58 -16.21
CA ARG A 222 -7.12 8.84 -17.48
C ARG A 222 -8.31 7.88 -17.54
N GLN A 223 -8.66 7.24 -16.42
CA GLN A 223 -9.81 6.33 -16.33
C GLN A 223 -11.16 7.05 -16.08
N GLY A 224 -11.18 8.38 -16.07
CA GLY A 224 -12.39 9.19 -15.92
C GLY A 224 -12.83 9.39 -14.48
N GLY A 225 -11.97 9.14 -13.49
CA GLY A 225 -12.16 9.54 -12.10
C GLY A 225 -11.70 10.97 -11.85
N LEU A 226 -12.00 11.48 -10.66
CA LEU A 226 -11.47 12.71 -10.12
C LEU A 226 -10.65 12.35 -8.89
N PRO A 227 -9.29 12.47 -8.95
CA PRO A 227 -8.44 12.14 -7.83
C PRO A 227 -8.65 13.10 -6.67
N VAL A 228 -8.57 12.62 -5.44
CA VAL A 228 -8.56 13.40 -4.20
C VAL A 228 -7.33 12.98 -3.41
N PRO A 229 -6.14 13.48 -3.79
CA PRO A 229 -4.87 13.07 -3.21
C PRO A 229 -4.60 13.82 -1.91
N ILE A 230 -4.70 13.11 -0.80
CA ILE A 230 -4.54 13.61 0.55
C ILE A 230 -3.17 13.21 1.08
N TRP A 231 -2.32 14.17 1.35
CA TRP A 231 -1.12 13.90 2.10
C TRP A 231 -1.34 14.06 3.60
N ARG A 232 -0.60 13.30 4.39
CA ARG A 232 -0.56 13.44 5.85
C ARG A 232 0.89 13.32 6.36
N GLU A 233 1.17 13.95 7.48
CA GLU A 233 2.46 13.77 8.18
C GLU A 233 2.47 12.48 8.99
N GLY A 234 1.46 12.28 9.83
CA GLY A 234 1.34 11.12 10.69
C GLY A 234 -0.04 10.47 10.65
N SER A 235 -0.17 9.32 11.32
CA SER A 235 -1.42 8.57 11.36
C SER A 235 -2.55 9.27 12.12
N ARG A 236 -2.23 10.29 12.94
CA ARG A 236 -3.25 11.11 13.62
C ARG A 236 -3.88 12.18 12.74
N ASP A 237 -3.28 12.48 11.60
CA ASP A 237 -3.85 13.38 10.59
C ASP A 237 -4.90 12.61 9.78
N ARG A 238 -6.15 12.78 10.15
CA ARG A 238 -7.29 12.02 9.59
C ARG A 238 -7.74 12.60 8.27
N ALA A 239 -7.85 11.76 7.24
CA ALA A 239 -8.39 12.17 5.93
C ALA A 239 -9.83 12.67 6.03
N SER A 240 -10.66 12.04 6.89
CA SER A 240 -12.04 12.46 7.14
C SER A 240 -12.14 13.89 7.66
N LYS A 241 -11.14 14.37 8.40
CA LYS A 241 -11.11 15.77 8.88
C LYS A 241 -10.99 16.77 7.72
N LEU A 242 -10.18 16.45 6.71
CA LEU A 242 -10.01 17.30 5.53
C LEU A 242 -11.21 17.23 4.59
N LEU A 243 -11.81 16.04 4.47
CA LEU A 243 -12.99 15.82 3.63
C LEU A 243 -14.26 16.48 4.20
N GLY A 244 -14.38 16.64 5.53
CA GLY A 244 -15.59 17.12 6.19
C GLY A 244 -16.80 16.27 5.82
N ASP A 245 -17.85 16.88 5.28
CA ASP A 245 -19.06 16.19 4.82
C ASP A 245 -18.95 15.61 3.40
N ARG A 246 -17.84 15.84 2.71
CA ARG A 246 -17.62 15.30 1.37
C ARG A 246 -17.36 13.79 1.44
N ARG A 247 -17.99 13.06 0.51
CA ARG A 247 -17.82 11.61 0.38
C ARG A 247 -16.91 11.30 -0.80
N ILE A 248 -16.00 10.36 -0.61
CA ILE A 248 -15.25 9.72 -1.69
C ILE A 248 -15.94 8.43 -2.10
N ASP A 249 -15.77 8.01 -3.33
CA ASP A 249 -16.40 6.80 -3.88
C ASP A 249 -15.50 5.54 -3.73
N ALA A 250 -14.20 5.74 -3.58
CA ALA A 250 -13.21 4.70 -3.25
C ALA A 250 -11.96 5.33 -2.62
N LEU A 251 -11.16 4.54 -1.89
CA LEU A 251 -9.90 4.99 -1.29
C LEU A 251 -8.73 4.09 -1.72
N ILE A 252 -7.71 4.68 -2.31
CA ILE A 252 -6.40 4.07 -2.53
C ILE A 252 -5.49 4.50 -1.36
N LEU A 253 -4.98 3.54 -0.60
CA LEU A 253 -4.16 3.79 0.57
C LEU A 253 -2.69 3.46 0.27
N CYS A 254 -1.86 4.50 0.09
CA CYS A 254 -0.41 4.39 -0.08
C CYS A 254 0.36 4.57 1.25
N ALA A 255 -0.35 4.56 2.37
CA ALA A 255 0.20 4.46 3.72
C ALA A 255 -0.24 3.11 4.27
N ASN A 256 0.68 2.32 4.82
CA ASN A 256 0.40 0.94 5.22
C ASN A 256 -0.74 0.79 6.24
N ARG A 257 -1.03 1.82 7.03
CA ARG A 257 -2.03 1.82 8.08
C ARG A 257 -2.82 3.12 8.10
N LEU A 258 -4.07 3.08 8.57
CA LEU A 258 -4.84 4.28 8.89
C LEU A 258 -4.40 4.89 10.23
N ASP A 259 -4.11 4.04 11.22
CA ASP A 259 -3.47 4.46 12.48
C ASP A 259 -2.43 3.44 12.96
N TYR A 260 -1.18 3.87 13.16
CA TYR A 260 -0.11 3.00 13.65
C TYR A 260 -0.16 2.74 15.16
N ALA A 261 -0.76 3.65 15.92
CA ALA A 261 -0.76 3.57 17.38
C ALA A 261 -2.00 2.84 17.90
N ASP A 262 -3.13 2.94 17.20
CA ASP A 262 -4.42 2.45 17.66
C ASP A 262 -5.26 1.90 16.47
N ALA A 263 -5.33 0.58 16.36
CA ALA A 263 -6.10 -0.08 15.31
C ALA A 263 -7.61 0.23 15.40
N ALA A 264 -8.17 0.40 16.60
CA ALA A 264 -9.59 0.77 16.76
C ALA A 264 -9.87 2.18 16.20
N ALA A 265 -8.93 3.10 16.38
CA ALA A 265 -9.01 4.43 15.77
C ALA A 265 -8.86 4.37 14.25
N GLY A 266 -8.08 3.42 13.71
CA GLY A 266 -7.98 3.14 12.28
C GLY A 266 -9.30 2.62 11.71
N VAL A 267 -9.95 1.65 12.37
CA VAL A 267 -11.29 1.14 12.03
C VAL A 267 -12.31 2.27 12.00
N ALA A 268 -12.36 3.09 13.07
CA ALA A 268 -13.27 4.23 13.15
C ALA A 268 -13.06 5.26 12.03
N GLU A 269 -11.83 5.41 11.54
CA GLU A 269 -11.55 6.26 10.38
C GLU A 269 -12.06 5.62 9.08
N ALA A 270 -11.87 4.31 8.87
CA ALA A 270 -12.40 3.58 7.73
C ALA A 270 -13.94 3.67 7.67
N GLU A 271 -14.61 3.51 8.82
CA GLU A 271 -16.06 3.66 8.93
C GLU A 271 -16.54 5.07 8.58
N ARG A 272 -15.85 6.10 9.04
CA ARG A 272 -16.18 7.50 8.68
C ARG A 272 -16.02 7.78 7.19
N LEU A 273 -14.98 7.23 6.57
CA LEU A 273 -14.76 7.36 5.13
C LEU A 273 -15.83 6.59 4.33
N GLY A 274 -16.38 5.52 4.89
CA GLY A 274 -17.50 4.75 4.33
C GLY A 274 -17.16 3.97 3.06
N VAL A 275 -15.86 3.79 2.77
CA VAL A 275 -15.36 3.03 1.62
C VAL A 275 -14.18 2.15 2.06
N PRO A 276 -13.98 0.95 1.46
CA PRO A 276 -12.86 0.11 1.81
C PRO A 276 -11.54 0.77 1.38
N PRO A 277 -10.54 0.84 2.29
CA PRO A 277 -9.20 1.28 1.93
C PRO A 277 -8.48 0.20 1.13
N LEU A 278 -8.10 0.49 -0.12
CA LEU A 278 -7.39 -0.42 -1.01
C LEU A 278 -5.88 -0.22 -0.84
N MET A 279 -5.18 -1.20 -0.26
CA MET A 279 -3.77 -1.07 0.06
C MET A 279 -2.88 -1.01 -1.18
N CYS A 280 -2.02 0.00 -1.22
CA CYS A 280 -0.91 0.11 -2.17
C CYS A 280 0.42 0.09 -1.42
N ALA A 281 1.29 -0.85 -1.79
CA ALA A 281 2.63 -0.95 -1.26
C ALA A 281 3.68 -0.56 -2.31
N THR A 282 4.82 -0.06 -1.85
CA THR A 282 6.02 0.12 -2.65
C THR A 282 7.09 -0.85 -2.16
N ASP A 283 7.66 -1.63 -3.06
CA ASP A 283 8.78 -2.51 -2.73
C ASP A 283 10.07 -1.68 -2.67
N TYR A 284 10.51 -1.35 -1.48
CA TYR A 284 11.71 -0.56 -1.25
C TYR A 284 13.03 -1.36 -1.36
N ARG A 285 12.94 -2.68 -1.50
CA ARG A 285 14.12 -3.58 -1.57
C ARG A 285 14.47 -3.96 -2.99
N ARG A 286 13.45 -4.31 -3.80
CA ARG A 286 13.63 -4.76 -5.18
C ARG A 286 13.33 -3.62 -6.15
N ASP A 287 14.07 -3.58 -7.25
CA ASP A 287 13.68 -2.78 -8.40
C ASP A 287 12.55 -3.45 -9.18
N VAL A 288 12.03 -2.74 -10.19
CA VAL A 288 10.90 -3.21 -11.00
C VAL A 288 11.19 -4.55 -11.69
N GLU A 289 12.42 -4.76 -12.17
CA GLU A 289 12.81 -5.98 -12.87
C GLU A 289 12.95 -7.17 -11.90
N ALA A 290 13.58 -6.96 -10.75
CA ALA A 290 13.70 -7.98 -9.71
C ALA A 290 12.31 -8.34 -9.15
N TRP A 291 11.42 -7.36 -8.99
CA TRP A 291 10.05 -7.61 -8.58
C TRP A 291 9.29 -8.46 -9.61
N ARG A 292 9.38 -8.13 -10.89
CA ARG A 292 8.72 -8.89 -11.98
C ARG A 292 9.18 -10.34 -12.08
N LYS A 293 10.45 -10.59 -11.78
CA LYS A 293 11.02 -11.95 -11.81
C LYS A 293 10.71 -12.76 -10.55
N SER A 294 10.20 -12.11 -9.50
CA SER A 294 9.83 -12.76 -8.25
C SER A 294 8.52 -13.50 -8.40
N LEU A 295 8.43 -14.72 -7.86
CA LEU A 295 7.20 -15.52 -7.82
C LEU A 295 6.20 -14.99 -6.78
N GLY A 296 6.66 -14.24 -5.77
CA GLY A 296 5.82 -13.60 -4.76
C GLY A 296 5.69 -12.11 -5.02
N GLY A 297 4.49 -11.56 -5.02
CA GLY A 297 4.24 -10.14 -5.21
C GLY A 297 4.86 -9.29 -4.10
N PHE A 298 4.76 -9.73 -2.84
CA PHE A 298 5.31 -9.07 -1.66
C PHE A 298 6.67 -9.68 -1.26
N ALA A 299 7.48 -8.88 -0.59
CA ALA A 299 8.68 -9.41 0.07
C ALA A 299 8.27 -10.31 1.26
N PRO A 300 9.05 -11.37 1.58
CA PRO A 300 8.69 -12.32 2.63
C PRO A 300 8.47 -11.69 4.01
N ASP A 301 9.11 -10.58 4.30
CA ASP A 301 9.01 -9.84 5.56
C ASP A 301 7.84 -8.84 5.61
N ALA A 302 7.09 -8.67 4.52
CA ALA A 302 5.89 -7.83 4.48
C ALA A 302 4.67 -8.46 5.19
N THR A 303 4.74 -9.73 5.59
CA THR A 303 3.60 -10.46 6.19
C THR A 303 3.03 -9.74 7.42
N GLY A 304 3.90 -9.20 8.29
CA GLY A 304 3.46 -8.46 9.46
C GLY A 304 2.72 -7.16 9.11
N GLU A 305 3.18 -6.44 8.11
CA GLU A 305 2.51 -5.22 7.64
C GLU A 305 1.13 -5.54 7.04
N LEU A 306 1.01 -6.62 6.27
CA LEU A 306 -0.24 -7.06 5.67
C LEU A 306 -1.26 -7.45 6.75
N ALA A 307 -0.87 -8.31 7.70
CA ALA A 307 -1.74 -8.76 8.78
C ALA A 307 -2.23 -7.59 9.67
N LEU A 308 -1.33 -6.66 10.00
CA LEU A 308 -1.70 -5.49 10.80
C LEU A 308 -2.63 -4.54 10.04
N SER A 309 -2.49 -4.43 8.73
CA SER A 309 -3.37 -3.61 7.90
C SER A 309 -4.79 -4.17 7.85
N GLU A 310 -4.94 -5.50 7.78
CA GLU A 310 -6.25 -6.18 7.79
C GLU A 310 -7.04 -5.90 9.08
N LEU A 311 -6.38 -5.69 10.23
CA LEU A 311 -7.04 -5.33 11.49
C LEU A 311 -7.78 -3.99 11.43
N GLU A 312 -7.45 -3.13 10.49
CA GLU A 312 -8.13 -1.84 10.26
C GLU A 312 -9.13 -1.89 9.08
N GLY A 313 -9.42 -3.08 8.56
CA GLY A 313 -10.31 -3.25 7.42
C GLY A 313 -9.69 -2.81 6.08
N ILE A 314 -8.37 -2.71 6.01
CA ILE A 314 -7.63 -2.43 4.77
C ILE A 314 -7.58 -3.72 3.95
N VAL A 315 -7.94 -3.63 2.68
CA VAL A 315 -8.15 -4.80 1.81
C VAL A 315 -7.35 -4.71 0.52
N GLU A 316 -7.32 -5.82 -0.21
CA GLU A 316 -6.70 -5.94 -1.54
C GLU A 316 -5.26 -5.42 -1.60
N PRO A 317 -4.32 -5.91 -0.79
CA PRO A 317 -2.94 -5.46 -0.81
C PRO A 317 -2.30 -5.68 -2.19
N MET A 318 -1.61 -4.65 -2.71
CA MET A 318 -0.96 -4.71 -4.02
C MET A 318 0.31 -3.87 -4.05
N VAL A 319 1.37 -4.41 -4.65
CA VAL A 319 2.58 -3.66 -4.95
C VAL A 319 2.37 -2.84 -6.22
N VAL A 320 2.45 -1.52 -6.11
CA VAL A 320 2.24 -0.56 -7.22
C VAL A 320 3.50 0.20 -7.61
N GLY A 321 4.53 0.14 -6.79
CA GLY A 321 5.82 0.78 -7.00
C GLY A 321 6.96 -0.09 -6.54
N ALA A 322 8.16 0.19 -7.03
CA ALA A 322 9.37 -0.50 -6.63
C ALA A 322 10.55 0.50 -6.60
N ARG A 323 11.65 0.09 -5.99
CA ARG A 323 12.86 0.89 -5.93
C ARG A 323 13.40 1.19 -7.33
N ALA A 324 13.81 2.43 -7.55
CA ALA A 324 14.65 2.85 -8.65
C ALA A 324 15.96 3.42 -8.09
N VAL A 325 17.09 3.02 -8.63
CA VAL A 325 18.40 3.53 -8.23
C VAL A 325 18.93 4.35 -9.39
N ALA A 326 19.18 5.63 -9.15
CA ALA A 326 19.83 6.50 -10.13
C ALA A 326 21.34 6.18 -10.20
N THR A 327 22.00 6.64 -11.25
CA THR A 327 23.43 6.42 -11.50
C THR A 327 24.34 7.01 -10.40
N ASP A 328 23.84 8.00 -9.66
CA ASP A 328 24.54 8.62 -8.51
C ASP A 328 24.31 7.85 -7.19
N GLY A 329 23.63 6.69 -7.23
CA GLY A 329 23.32 5.88 -6.06
C GLY A 329 22.13 6.41 -5.23
N THR A 330 21.43 7.45 -5.70
CA THR A 330 20.22 7.93 -5.04
C THR A 330 19.06 6.97 -5.31
N ALA A 331 18.17 6.82 -4.33
CA ALA A 331 16.97 5.99 -4.47
C ALA A 331 15.74 6.86 -4.68
N ALA A 332 14.95 6.41 -5.63
CA ALA A 332 13.59 6.90 -5.83
C ALA A 332 12.65 5.69 -5.93
N TYR A 333 11.36 5.94 -5.87
CA TYR A 333 10.34 4.93 -6.17
C TYR A 333 9.80 5.14 -7.58
N ALA A 334 9.83 4.06 -8.36
CA ALA A 334 9.27 4.05 -9.70
C ALA A 334 7.92 3.31 -9.70
N PRO A 335 6.92 3.82 -10.43
CA PRO A 335 5.64 3.13 -10.58
C PRO A 335 5.78 1.87 -11.43
N ILE A 336 5.08 0.80 -11.06
CA ILE A 336 4.90 -0.38 -11.90
C ILE A 336 3.64 -0.15 -12.71
N ALA A 337 3.79 0.33 -13.94
CA ALA A 337 2.70 0.87 -14.76
C ALA A 337 1.48 -0.08 -14.90
N GLY A 338 1.70 -1.39 -15.05
CA GLY A 338 0.63 -2.40 -15.10
C GLY A 338 -0.16 -2.47 -13.79
N GLN A 339 0.54 -2.44 -12.66
CA GLN A 339 -0.05 -2.51 -11.33
C GLN A 339 -0.81 -1.21 -10.98
N VAL A 340 -0.26 -0.05 -11.33
CA VAL A 340 -0.94 1.25 -11.19
C VAL A 340 -2.25 1.25 -11.95
N ARG A 341 -2.23 0.83 -13.23
CA ARG A 341 -3.44 0.73 -14.07
C ARG A 341 -4.48 -0.18 -13.46
N TRP A 342 -4.06 -1.34 -13.01
CA TRP A 342 -4.97 -2.34 -12.43
C TRP A 342 -5.53 -1.87 -11.09
N ARG A 343 -4.71 -1.28 -10.21
CA ARG A 343 -5.16 -0.71 -8.94
C ARG A 343 -6.23 0.35 -9.14
N VAL A 344 -6.00 1.28 -10.07
CA VAL A 344 -6.98 2.32 -10.37
C VAL A 344 -8.26 1.73 -10.98
N ALA A 345 -8.15 0.75 -11.88
CA ALA A 345 -9.32 0.05 -12.41
C ALA A 345 -10.15 -0.62 -11.31
N ARG A 346 -9.49 -1.22 -10.28
CA ARG A 346 -10.17 -1.77 -9.10
C ARG A 346 -10.86 -0.68 -8.28
N ALA A 347 -10.19 0.45 -8.00
CA ALA A 347 -10.80 1.58 -7.30
C ALA A 347 -12.02 2.14 -8.06
N MET A 348 -11.91 2.28 -9.39
CA MET A 348 -13.03 2.69 -10.25
C MET A 348 -14.19 1.68 -10.24
N ALA A 349 -13.89 0.38 -10.13
CA ALA A 349 -14.91 -0.66 -9.98
C ALA A 349 -15.63 -0.57 -8.62
N TRP A 350 -14.89 -0.36 -7.52
CA TRP A 350 -15.46 -0.09 -6.21
C TRP A 350 -16.32 1.17 -6.20
N ALA A 351 -15.85 2.25 -6.82
CA ALA A 351 -16.60 3.49 -6.94
C ALA A 351 -17.93 3.30 -7.71
N ARG A 352 -17.92 2.54 -8.80
CA ARG A 352 -19.16 2.18 -9.51
C ARG A 352 -20.10 1.37 -8.61
N LEU A 353 -19.56 0.35 -7.91
CA LEU A 353 -20.34 -0.47 -7.00
C LEU A 353 -20.95 0.34 -5.86
N HIS A 354 -20.19 1.31 -5.31
CA HIS A 354 -20.65 2.21 -4.26
C HIS A 354 -21.82 3.11 -4.74
N ARG A 355 -21.74 3.61 -5.97
CA ARG A 355 -22.74 4.52 -6.54
C ARG A 355 -24.02 3.83 -7.03
N LEU A 356 -23.95 2.52 -7.31
CA LEU A 356 -25.12 1.76 -7.76
C LEU A 356 -26.08 1.50 -6.60
N PRO A 357 -27.39 1.68 -6.77
CA PRO A 357 -28.36 1.21 -5.81
C PRO A 357 -28.31 -0.33 -5.72
N ASN A 358 -28.63 -0.88 -4.55
CA ASN A 358 -28.54 -2.33 -4.33
C ASN A 358 -29.35 -3.13 -5.34
N SER A 359 -30.50 -2.63 -5.76
CA SER A 359 -31.37 -3.26 -6.77
C SER A 359 -30.74 -3.38 -8.16
N GLU A 360 -29.67 -2.61 -8.45
CA GLU A 360 -28.96 -2.67 -9.74
C GLU A 360 -27.69 -3.53 -9.68
N LYS A 361 -27.21 -3.86 -8.49
CA LYS A 361 -26.00 -4.68 -8.30
C LYS A 361 -26.24 -6.11 -8.75
N ARG A 362 -25.23 -6.72 -9.36
CA ARG A 362 -25.21 -8.12 -9.75
C ARG A 362 -24.28 -8.87 -8.82
N ILE A 363 -24.75 -10.00 -8.28
CA ILE A 363 -24.01 -10.81 -7.31
C ILE A 363 -23.86 -12.23 -7.89
N VAL A 364 -22.63 -12.76 -7.82
CA VAL A 364 -22.37 -14.17 -8.07
C VAL A 364 -21.89 -14.78 -6.76
N ILE A 365 -22.53 -15.88 -6.34
CA ILE A 365 -22.14 -16.68 -5.20
C ILE A 365 -21.64 -18.02 -5.75
N PRO A 366 -20.32 -18.21 -5.87
CA PRO A 366 -19.76 -19.52 -6.24
C PRO A 366 -19.93 -20.47 -5.04
N TYR A 367 -20.25 -21.73 -5.32
CA TYR A 367 -20.28 -22.80 -4.33
C TYR A 367 -19.45 -23.99 -4.82
N HIS A 368 -18.90 -24.71 -3.87
CA HIS A 368 -18.07 -25.87 -4.14
C HIS A 368 -18.90 -27.03 -4.67
N ASN A 369 -18.39 -27.77 -5.65
CA ASN A 369 -19.01 -28.96 -6.22
C ASN A 369 -17.89 -29.85 -6.77
N GLU A 370 -17.33 -30.71 -5.94
CA GLU A 370 -16.16 -31.52 -6.26
C GLU A 370 -16.47 -32.61 -7.29
N GLU A 371 -17.58 -33.31 -7.13
CA GLU A 371 -17.96 -34.38 -8.06
C GLU A 371 -19.30 -34.09 -8.76
N PRO A 372 -19.37 -34.36 -10.08
CA PRO A 372 -20.60 -34.19 -10.81
C PRO A 372 -21.71 -35.12 -10.29
N GLY A 373 -22.83 -34.53 -9.92
CA GLY A 373 -24.02 -35.28 -9.49
C GLY A 373 -24.07 -35.65 -8.01
N GLU A 374 -23.15 -35.15 -7.20
CA GLU A 374 -23.22 -35.32 -5.75
C GLU A 374 -24.28 -34.44 -5.09
N ALA A 375 -24.87 -34.99 -3.98
CA ALA A 375 -25.89 -34.28 -3.21
C ALA A 375 -25.33 -33.21 -2.28
N ASP A 376 -24.06 -33.30 -1.93
CA ASP A 376 -23.37 -32.43 -0.96
C ASP A 376 -22.81 -31.16 -1.54
N ILE A 377 -23.53 -30.56 -2.48
CA ILE A 377 -23.13 -29.33 -3.18
C ILE A 377 -22.91 -28.21 -2.17
N GLY A 378 -21.67 -27.73 -2.12
CA GLY A 378 -21.25 -26.65 -1.25
C GLY A 378 -21.07 -27.03 0.22
N SER A 379 -21.26 -28.30 0.58
CA SER A 379 -21.03 -28.81 1.94
C SER A 379 -19.77 -29.67 1.91
N ASP A 380 -18.73 -29.25 2.58
CA ASP A 380 -17.60 -30.09 2.91
C ASP A 380 -17.92 -30.77 4.26
N PRO A 381 -18.05 -32.11 4.31
CA PRO A 381 -18.34 -32.83 5.56
C PRO A 381 -17.31 -32.56 6.66
N ASP A 382 -16.06 -32.30 6.27
CA ASP A 382 -14.96 -32.08 7.18
C ASP A 382 -14.93 -30.65 7.75
N SER A 383 -15.57 -29.68 7.08
CA SER A 383 -15.63 -28.29 7.51
C SER A 383 -16.90 -27.93 8.30
N TYR A 384 -17.87 -28.83 8.42
CA TYR A 384 -19.15 -28.61 9.10
C TYR A 384 -19.93 -27.39 8.59
N LEU A 385 -19.70 -26.95 7.34
CA LEU A 385 -20.37 -25.80 6.76
C LEU A 385 -21.76 -26.18 6.23
N ASP A 386 -22.81 -25.58 6.77
CA ASP A 386 -24.16 -25.63 6.18
C ASP A 386 -24.24 -24.61 5.01
N ALA A 387 -23.69 -24.95 3.86
CA ALA A 387 -23.67 -24.05 2.71
C ALA A 387 -25.08 -23.69 2.22
N GLN A 388 -26.00 -24.66 2.14
CA GLN A 388 -27.37 -24.40 1.67
C GLN A 388 -28.11 -23.48 2.63
N GLY A 389 -28.01 -23.72 3.95
CA GLY A 389 -28.60 -22.85 4.98
C GLY A 389 -27.98 -21.43 4.93
N SER A 390 -26.68 -21.34 4.77
CA SER A 390 -25.95 -20.06 4.63
C SER A 390 -26.40 -19.29 3.39
N ILE A 391 -26.53 -19.95 2.23
CA ILE A 391 -27.02 -19.31 1.00
C ILE A 391 -28.46 -18.81 1.19
N VAL A 392 -29.35 -19.61 1.81
CA VAL A 392 -30.73 -19.19 2.08
C VAL A 392 -30.77 -17.96 2.98
N ALA A 393 -29.97 -17.94 4.06
CA ALA A 393 -29.88 -16.79 4.97
C ALA A 393 -29.36 -15.56 4.24
N LEU A 394 -28.32 -15.73 3.40
CA LEU A 394 -27.76 -14.65 2.60
C LEU A 394 -28.78 -14.09 1.58
N LEU A 395 -29.54 -14.94 0.89
CA LEU A 395 -30.60 -14.49 -0.03
C LEU A 395 -31.68 -13.67 0.68
N HIS A 396 -32.10 -14.09 1.88
CA HIS A 396 -33.03 -13.33 2.70
C HIS A 396 -32.44 -11.97 3.11
N ARG A 397 -31.18 -11.94 3.55
CA ARG A 397 -30.52 -10.69 3.93
C ARG A 397 -30.35 -9.76 2.74
N LEU A 398 -29.92 -10.26 1.58
CA LEU A 398 -29.82 -9.48 0.36
C LEU A 398 -31.15 -8.85 -0.04
N ARG A 399 -32.25 -9.62 0.05
CA ARG A 399 -33.61 -9.09 -0.22
C ARG A 399 -33.97 -7.98 0.75
N ALA A 400 -33.70 -8.15 2.04
CA ALA A 400 -33.99 -7.14 3.06
C ALA A 400 -33.18 -5.85 2.85
N GLU A 401 -31.96 -5.94 2.29
CA GLU A 401 -31.10 -4.80 1.95
C GLU A 401 -31.42 -4.20 0.57
N GLY A 402 -32.51 -4.64 -0.08
CA GLY A 402 -32.95 -4.07 -1.36
C GLY A 402 -32.23 -4.57 -2.60
N TYR A 403 -31.49 -5.66 -2.51
CA TYR A 403 -30.95 -6.33 -3.70
C TYR A 403 -32.04 -7.09 -4.46
N ASP A 404 -31.91 -7.14 -5.78
CA ASP A 404 -32.83 -7.88 -6.63
C ASP A 404 -32.57 -9.38 -6.53
N THR A 405 -33.35 -10.06 -5.71
CA THR A 405 -33.37 -11.54 -5.57
C THR A 405 -34.54 -12.17 -6.31
N GLY A 406 -35.19 -11.46 -7.24
CA GLY A 406 -36.41 -11.86 -7.92
C GLY A 406 -37.66 -11.77 -7.06
N THR A 407 -38.83 -12.01 -7.68
CA THR A 407 -40.15 -11.92 -7.02
C THR A 407 -40.57 -13.22 -6.35
N ASP A 408 -40.01 -14.35 -6.78
CA ASP A 408 -40.35 -15.64 -6.25
C ASP A 408 -39.96 -15.79 -4.76
N PRO A 409 -40.66 -16.63 -3.99
CA PRO A 409 -40.26 -16.98 -2.64
C PRO A 409 -38.85 -17.58 -2.61
N ILE A 410 -38.03 -17.16 -1.64
CA ILE A 410 -36.72 -17.78 -1.42
C ILE A 410 -36.96 -19.22 -0.94
N PRO A 411 -36.33 -20.22 -1.58
CA PRO A 411 -36.55 -21.60 -1.21
C PRO A 411 -35.99 -21.90 0.18
N GLY A 412 -36.60 -22.84 0.89
CA GLY A 412 -35.99 -23.41 2.08
C GLY A 412 -34.77 -24.29 1.74
N ARG A 413 -33.94 -24.61 2.75
CA ARG A 413 -32.70 -25.40 2.62
C ARG A 413 -32.87 -26.66 1.74
N ALA A 414 -33.81 -27.54 2.06
CA ALA A 414 -34.00 -28.77 1.32
C ALA A 414 -34.48 -28.57 -0.12
N GLN A 415 -35.24 -27.53 -0.39
CA GLN A 415 -35.65 -27.18 -1.75
C GLN A 415 -34.49 -26.59 -2.56
N LEU A 416 -33.63 -25.75 -1.94
CA LEU A 416 -32.43 -25.23 -2.56
C LEU A 416 -31.47 -26.36 -2.92
N ALA A 417 -31.24 -27.32 -2.01
CA ALA A 417 -30.38 -28.47 -2.28
C ALA A 417 -30.83 -29.25 -3.51
N ARG A 418 -32.14 -29.56 -3.60
CA ARG A 418 -32.73 -30.23 -4.78
C ARG A 418 -32.49 -29.42 -6.07
N ARG A 419 -32.75 -28.11 -6.06
CA ARG A 419 -32.57 -27.24 -7.23
C ARG A 419 -31.11 -27.17 -7.66
N LEU A 420 -30.17 -27.15 -6.71
CA LEU A 420 -28.73 -27.18 -7.00
C LEU A 420 -28.34 -28.50 -7.67
N ALA A 421 -28.79 -29.63 -7.14
CA ALA A 421 -28.52 -30.94 -7.76
C ALA A 421 -29.10 -31.05 -9.18
N GLU A 422 -30.33 -30.55 -9.37
CA GLU A 422 -31.04 -30.65 -10.68
C GLU A 422 -30.52 -29.71 -11.76
N ALA A 423 -30.11 -28.50 -11.40
CA ALA A 423 -29.77 -27.46 -12.39
C ALA A 423 -28.42 -26.77 -12.15
N GLY A 424 -27.90 -26.78 -10.91
CA GLY A 424 -26.71 -26.04 -10.50
C GLY A 424 -25.41 -26.86 -10.48
N SER A 425 -25.46 -28.19 -10.54
CA SER A 425 -24.26 -29.04 -10.43
C SER A 425 -23.48 -29.15 -11.74
N ASN A 426 -22.17 -29.35 -11.61
CA ASN A 426 -21.30 -29.72 -12.71
C ASN A 426 -21.77 -31.05 -13.37
N VAL A 427 -21.40 -31.27 -14.60
CA VAL A 427 -21.82 -32.40 -15.42
C VAL A 427 -20.61 -33.26 -15.77
N ARG A 428 -20.76 -34.58 -15.69
CA ARG A 428 -19.69 -35.53 -16.01
C ARG A 428 -19.22 -35.35 -17.46
N PRO A 429 -17.91 -35.48 -17.72
CA PRO A 429 -17.40 -35.48 -19.10
C PRO A 429 -18.10 -36.48 -19.98
N GLY A 430 -18.55 -36.08 -21.18
CA GLY A 430 -19.24 -36.92 -22.13
C GLY A 430 -20.76 -37.02 -21.97
N ASP A 431 -21.35 -36.42 -20.94
CA ASP A 431 -22.81 -36.33 -20.79
C ASP A 431 -23.39 -35.08 -21.46
N ASP A 432 -23.26 -35.02 -22.77
CA ASP A 432 -23.75 -33.92 -23.62
C ASP A 432 -25.26 -33.70 -23.46
N ALA A 433 -26.02 -34.76 -23.23
CA ALA A 433 -27.47 -34.69 -23.07
C ALA A 433 -27.84 -33.86 -21.82
N THR A 434 -27.13 -34.08 -20.72
CA THR A 434 -27.30 -33.27 -19.51
C THR A 434 -26.84 -31.83 -19.71
N LEU A 435 -25.73 -31.57 -20.41
CA LEU A 435 -25.29 -30.21 -20.73
C LEU A 435 -26.35 -29.44 -21.55
N ARG A 436 -26.95 -30.06 -22.60
CA ARG A 436 -28.03 -29.45 -23.37
C ARG A 436 -29.26 -29.16 -22.49
N ARG A 437 -29.61 -30.09 -21.59
CA ARG A 437 -30.69 -29.89 -20.61
C ARG A 437 -30.39 -28.71 -19.69
N ARG A 438 -29.14 -28.58 -19.16
CA ARG A 438 -28.71 -27.43 -18.34
C ARG A 438 -28.88 -26.11 -19.08
N ILE A 439 -28.50 -26.03 -20.35
CA ILE A 439 -28.73 -24.85 -21.17
C ILE A 439 -30.22 -24.52 -21.24
N GLY A 440 -31.10 -25.52 -21.46
CA GLY A 440 -32.55 -25.34 -21.44
C GLY A 440 -33.11 -24.90 -20.08
N GLN A 441 -32.43 -25.20 -18.98
CA GLN A 441 -32.75 -24.79 -17.62
C GLN A 441 -32.19 -23.42 -17.23
N GLY A 442 -31.48 -22.72 -18.13
CA GLY A 442 -30.97 -21.37 -17.89
C GLY A 442 -29.51 -21.29 -17.47
N ALA A 443 -28.73 -22.37 -17.65
CA ALA A 443 -27.27 -22.30 -17.51
C ALA A 443 -26.68 -21.24 -18.43
N ILE A 444 -25.54 -20.66 -18.03
CA ILE A 444 -24.80 -19.73 -18.89
C ILE A 444 -24.12 -20.56 -19.98
N ALA A 445 -24.39 -20.23 -21.24
CA ALA A 445 -23.79 -20.86 -22.39
C ALA A 445 -22.88 -19.84 -23.11
N VAL A 446 -21.57 -19.92 -22.84
CA VAL A 446 -20.58 -19.02 -23.45
C VAL A 446 -20.23 -19.54 -24.84
N PRO A 447 -20.41 -18.76 -25.91
CA PRO A 447 -19.98 -19.17 -27.26
C PRO A 447 -18.48 -19.49 -27.28
N LEU A 448 -18.10 -20.56 -27.94
CA LEU A 448 -16.70 -20.98 -28.03
C LEU A 448 -15.79 -19.87 -28.54
N ARG A 449 -16.23 -19.09 -29.52
CA ARG A 449 -15.47 -17.95 -30.03
C ARG A 449 -15.12 -16.96 -28.93
N THR A 450 -16.10 -16.56 -28.11
CA THR A 450 -15.89 -15.65 -26.98
C THR A 450 -14.87 -16.23 -25.99
N TYR A 451 -14.96 -17.51 -25.68
CA TYR A 451 -14.00 -18.19 -24.81
C TYR A 451 -12.58 -18.17 -25.44
N LEU A 452 -12.47 -18.44 -26.73
CA LEU A 452 -11.17 -18.44 -27.43
C LEU A 452 -10.57 -17.02 -27.51
N ASP A 453 -11.39 -15.98 -27.64
CA ASP A 453 -10.93 -14.60 -27.60
C ASP A 453 -10.32 -14.29 -26.21
N TRP A 454 -10.97 -14.68 -25.12
CA TRP A 454 -10.41 -14.53 -23.76
C TRP A 454 -9.15 -15.37 -23.56
N TYR A 455 -9.14 -16.62 -24.06
CA TYR A 455 -7.97 -17.50 -23.96
C TYR A 455 -6.75 -16.90 -24.69
N ALA A 456 -6.97 -16.23 -25.81
CA ALA A 456 -5.92 -15.58 -26.59
C ALA A 456 -5.25 -14.41 -25.85
N GLU A 457 -5.93 -13.80 -24.88
CA GLU A 457 -5.36 -12.73 -24.05
C GLU A 457 -4.32 -13.25 -23.04
N LEU A 458 -4.31 -14.55 -22.74
CA LEU A 458 -3.33 -15.16 -21.84
C LEU A 458 -1.91 -15.10 -22.45
N PRO A 459 -0.85 -14.98 -21.62
CA PRO A 459 0.53 -15.06 -22.09
C PRO A 459 0.78 -16.34 -22.92
N LYS A 460 1.48 -16.19 -24.03
CA LYS A 460 1.74 -17.33 -24.95
C LYS A 460 2.37 -18.52 -24.23
N ALA A 461 3.35 -18.29 -23.36
CA ALA A 461 4.01 -19.37 -22.62
C ALA A 461 3.05 -20.16 -21.74
N LEU A 462 2.04 -19.50 -21.14
CA LEU A 462 1.00 -20.17 -20.37
C LEU A 462 0.11 -21.01 -21.28
N ARG A 463 -0.35 -20.46 -22.41
CA ARG A 463 -1.17 -21.19 -23.39
C ARG A 463 -0.44 -22.41 -23.91
N ASP A 464 0.83 -22.29 -24.32
CA ASP A 464 1.65 -23.40 -24.81
C ASP A 464 1.77 -24.50 -23.72
N THR A 465 1.95 -24.14 -22.45
CA THR A 465 2.01 -25.11 -21.35
C THR A 465 0.67 -25.83 -21.13
N VAL A 466 -0.45 -25.10 -21.17
CA VAL A 466 -1.80 -25.68 -21.03
C VAL A 466 -2.08 -26.62 -22.21
N GLU A 467 -1.84 -26.19 -23.44
CA GLU A 467 -2.12 -26.98 -24.63
C GLU A 467 -1.24 -28.23 -24.73
N ALA A 468 0.03 -28.15 -24.35
CA ALA A 468 0.93 -29.29 -24.32
C ALA A 468 0.48 -30.37 -23.32
N ARG A 469 -0.14 -30.00 -22.23
CA ARG A 469 -0.57 -30.93 -21.18
C ARG A 469 -2.01 -31.42 -21.34
N TRP A 470 -2.93 -30.53 -21.74
CA TRP A 470 -4.37 -30.76 -21.70
C TRP A 470 -5.02 -30.78 -23.09
N GLY A 471 -4.25 -30.48 -24.11
CA GLY A 471 -4.75 -30.34 -25.48
C GLY A 471 -5.32 -28.95 -25.79
N PRO A 472 -5.79 -28.74 -27.01
CA PRO A 472 -6.30 -27.45 -27.45
C PRO A 472 -7.62 -27.10 -26.74
N PRO A 473 -7.86 -25.76 -26.47
CA PRO A 473 -9.12 -25.31 -25.89
C PRO A 473 -10.29 -25.57 -26.86
N PRO A 474 -11.51 -25.83 -26.37
CA PRO A 474 -11.93 -25.75 -24.97
C PRO A 474 -11.79 -27.07 -24.19
N GLY A 475 -11.24 -28.11 -24.78
CA GLY A 475 -11.28 -29.46 -24.23
C GLY A 475 -12.69 -30.08 -24.32
N ARG A 476 -12.97 -31.07 -23.42
CA ARG A 476 -14.24 -31.83 -23.44
C ARG A 476 -15.10 -31.63 -22.20
N ILE A 477 -14.59 -30.90 -21.19
CA ILE A 477 -15.29 -30.71 -19.92
C ILE A 477 -16.21 -29.50 -20.03
N MET A 478 -17.47 -29.67 -19.66
CA MET A 478 -18.48 -28.60 -19.69
C MET A 478 -18.63 -27.92 -21.07
N ALA A 479 -18.29 -28.60 -22.14
CA ALA A 479 -18.36 -28.10 -23.53
C ALA A 479 -19.30 -28.95 -24.38
N VAL A 480 -20.26 -28.32 -25.06
CA VAL A 480 -21.21 -28.96 -25.96
C VAL A 480 -21.68 -27.98 -27.05
N ASP A 481 -21.86 -28.46 -28.29
CA ASP A 481 -22.41 -27.68 -29.41
C ASP A 481 -21.74 -26.32 -29.60
N GLY A 482 -20.41 -26.26 -29.47
CA GLY A 482 -19.64 -25.02 -29.64
C GLY A 482 -19.85 -23.99 -28.53
N LYS A 483 -20.21 -24.43 -27.30
CA LYS A 483 -20.42 -23.58 -26.15
C LYS A 483 -19.75 -24.16 -24.90
N ILE A 484 -19.28 -23.30 -24.02
CA ILE A 484 -18.90 -23.65 -22.64
C ILE A 484 -20.13 -23.43 -21.76
N VAL A 485 -20.49 -24.42 -20.96
CA VAL A 485 -21.70 -24.41 -20.13
C VAL A 485 -21.31 -24.20 -18.67
N VAL A 486 -21.85 -23.16 -18.04
CA VAL A 486 -21.70 -22.90 -16.60
C VAL A 486 -23.07 -23.10 -15.94
N PRO A 487 -23.25 -24.16 -15.14
CA PRO A 487 -24.51 -24.39 -14.41
C PRO A 487 -24.74 -23.29 -13.39
N VAL A 488 -25.95 -22.73 -13.39
CA VAL A 488 -26.31 -21.64 -12.46
C VAL A 488 -27.76 -21.76 -12.01
N LEU A 489 -28.02 -21.28 -10.79
CA LEU A 489 -29.38 -20.92 -10.36
C LEU A 489 -29.47 -19.40 -10.25
N ARG A 490 -30.58 -18.84 -10.74
CA ARG A 490 -30.82 -17.39 -10.69
C ARG A 490 -31.90 -17.05 -9.70
N PHE A 491 -31.64 -15.98 -8.95
CA PHE A 491 -32.57 -15.29 -8.06
C PHE A 491 -32.49 -13.81 -8.41
N GLY A 492 -33.29 -13.36 -9.38
CA GLY A 492 -33.18 -12.00 -9.91
C GLY A 492 -31.76 -11.73 -10.46
N LYS A 493 -31.07 -10.76 -9.86
CA LYS A 493 -29.68 -10.42 -10.20
C LYS A 493 -28.62 -11.17 -9.35
N VAL A 494 -29.06 -12.07 -8.47
CA VAL A 494 -28.17 -12.95 -7.72
C VAL A 494 -28.06 -14.28 -8.47
N VAL A 495 -26.85 -14.72 -8.73
CA VAL A 495 -26.54 -15.98 -9.44
C VAL A 495 -25.75 -16.89 -8.52
N LEU A 496 -26.22 -18.09 -8.30
CA LEU A 496 -25.45 -19.16 -7.68
C LEU A 496 -24.78 -19.96 -8.80
N ALA A 497 -23.46 -20.17 -8.73
CA ALA A 497 -22.70 -20.87 -9.76
C ALA A 497 -21.84 -21.96 -9.14
N ALA A 498 -21.83 -23.16 -9.77
CA ALA A 498 -20.89 -24.19 -9.38
C ALA A 498 -19.46 -23.73 -9.67
N HIS A 499 -18.54 -23.94 -8.72
CA HIS A 499 -17.12 -23.78 -8.99
C HIS A 499 -16.71 -24.75 -10.11
N PRO A 500 -15.92 -24.33 -11.11
CA PRO A 500 -15.43 -25.25 -12.15
C PRO A 500 -14.70 -26.45 -11.55
N LEU A 501 -14.86 -27.59 -12.19
CA LEU A 501 -14.18 -28.82 -11.78
C LEU A 501 -12.67 -28.69 -11.97
N TRP A 502 -11.92 -29.23 -11.02
CA TRP A 502 -10.46 -29.21 -11.00
C TRP A 502 -9.91 -30.50 -11.62
N GLY A 503 -8.98 -30.39 -12.53
CA GLY A 503 -8.25 -31.52 -13.11
C GLY A 503 -9.00 -32.38 -14.13
N PRO A 504 -8.33 -33.39 -14.68
CA PRO A 504 -8.94 -34.33 -15.62
C PRO A 504 -9.79 -35.33 -14.80
N GLN A 505 -11.06 -35.05 -14.67
CA GLN A 505 -11.99 -35.93 -13.94
C GLN A 505 -12.26 -37.28 -14.61
N ALA A 506 -11.61 -37.54 -15.75
CA ALA A 506 -11.58 -38.87 -16.33
C ALA A 506 -10.59 -39.82 -15.62
N ASP A 507 -9.70 -39.31 -14.77
CA ASP A 507 -8.68 -40.10 -14.09
C ASP A 507 -8.54 -39.66 -12.62
N ALA A 508 -9.29 -40.30 -11.74
CA ALA A 508 -9.22 -40.08 -10.29
C ALA A 508 -7.81 -40.31 -9.70
N GLY A 509 -6.94 -41.06 -10.38
CA GLY A 509 -5.55 -41.26 -10.02
C GLY A 509 -4.70 -40.01 -10.28
N ALA A 510 -5.02 -39.21 -11.27
CA ALA A 510 -4.27 -38.00 -11.59
C ALA A 510 -4.44 -36.86 -10.58
N LEU A 511 -5.54 -36.83 -9.83
CA LEU A 511 -5.76 -35.88 -8.74
C LEU A 511 -4.87 -36.13 -7.52
N ALA A 512 -4.40 -37.37 -7.34
CA ALA A 512 -3.50 -37.75 -6.26
C ALA A 512 -2.01 -37.38 -6.52
N GLU A 513 -1.64 -37.05 -7.76
CA GLU A 513 -0.28 -36.65 -8.11
C GLU A 513 -0.06 -35.16 -7.82
N LYS A 514 0.84 -34.83 -6.89
CA LYS A 514 1.28 -33.45 -6.63
C LYS A 514 1.79 -32.81 -7.94
N GLY A 515 1.13 -31.76 -8.39
CA GLY A 515 1.47 -31.02 -9.61
C GLY A 515 0.65 -31.42 -10.86
N ALA A 516 -0.38 -32.27 -10.70
CA ALA A 516 -1.30 -32.64 -11.78
C ALA A 516 -2.47 -31.65 -11.95
N LEU A 517 -2.62 -30.67 -11.06
CA LEU A 517 -3.69 -29.67 -11.16
C LEU A 517 -3.49 -28.76 -12.36
N PRO A 518 -4.56 -28.47 -13.15
CA PRO A 518 -4.47 -27.49 -14.22
C PRO A 518 -4.16 -26.10 -13.64
N PRO A 519 -3.46 -25.25 -14.38
CA PRO A 519 -3.35 -23.84 -14.01
C PRO A 519 -4.75 -23.22 -14.02
N HIS A 520 -5.05 -22.49 -12.95
CA HIS A 520 -6.34 -21.80 -12.78
C HIS A 520 -6.46 -20.58 -13.66
#